data_8d741487cac2bbb42833034f12a802fe
#
_entry.id   8d741487cac2bbb42833034f12a802fe
#
_cell.length_a   1.000
_cell.length_b   1.000
_cell.length_c   1.000
_cell.angle_alpha   90.00
_cell.angle_beta   90.00
_cell.angle_gamma   90.00
#
_symmetry.space_group_name_H-M   'P 1'
#
loop_
_entity.id
_entity.type
_entity.pdbx_description
1 polymer ?
#
loop_
_entity_poly.entity_id
_entity_poly.type
_entity_poly.pdbx_seq_one_letter_code
_entity_poly.pdbx_strand_id
1 'polypeptide(L)'
;MRTVIVGSTNPVKLTAVQTGYGAMFPQERFTFRGIDVLSSVSAQPQSDAETLQGAKQRAANAQEQVPGADFWVGIEGGVDVLPGNSETLLAFAWVVVLSAEQSGCARTGAFGLPAPVAKLVSSGLELGEADEQVFDTQGSKQHNGAVGLLTHDVLTRDGFYAQAVQLALIPFINPQLYSKRLR
;
A
#
# COMPACT_ATOMS: atom_id res chain seq x y z
N MET A 1 8.78 -4.06 -23.57
CA MET A 1 7.86 -3.37 -22.64
C MET A 1 7.60 -4.35 -21.50
N ARG A 2 7.86 -3.96 -20.26
CA ARG A 2 7.77 -4.84 -19.08
C ARG A 2 6.37 -4.75 -18.46
N THR A 3 5.89 -5.83 -17.87
CA THR A 3 4.55 -5.93 -17.30
C THR A 3 4.58 -5.90 -15.77
N VAL A 4 3.78 -5.03 -15.17
CA VAL A 4 3.61 -4.89 -13.72
C VAL A 4 2.17 -5.28 -13.37
N ILE A 5 2.01 -6.28 -12.51
CA ILE A 5 0.71 -6.70 -11.97
C ILE A 5 0.56 -6.11 -10.57
N VAL A 6 -0.54 -5.41 -10.35
CA VAL A 6 -0.90 -4.87 -9.04
C VAL A 6 -1.99 -5.76 -8.43
N GLY A 7 -1.74 -6.33 -7.25
CA GLY A 7 -2.67 -7.20 -6.52
C GLY A 7 -3.84 -6.39 -5.90
N SER A 8 -4.45 -5.55 -6.70
CA SER A 8 -5.64 -4.76 -6.35
C SER A 8 -6.24 -4.13 -7.61
N THR A 9 -7.56 -4.01 -7.64
CA THR A 9 -8.29 -3.25 -8.68
C THR A 9 -8.55 -1.79 -8.26
N ASN A 10 -8.14 -1.39 -7.05
CA ASN A 10 -8.32 -0.03 -6.57
C ASN A 10 -7.51 0.96 -7.41
N PRO A 11 -8.15 1.97 -8.05
CA PRO A 11 -7.47 2.92 -8.94
C PRO A 11 -6.37 3.73 -8.24
N VAL A 12 -6.55 4.09 -6.98
CA VAL A 12 -5.55 4.82 -6.19
C VAL A 12 -4.25 4.00 -6.05
N LYS A 13 -4.37 2.69 -5.76
CA LYS A 13 -3.20 1.80 -5.67
C LYS A 13 -2.51 1.63 -7.02
N LEU A 14 -3.30 1.53 -8.11
CA LEU A 14 -2.76 1.42 -9.46
C LEU A 14 -2.01 2.69 -9.87
N THR A 15 -2.59 3.87 -9.67
CA THR A 15 -1.96 5.17 -9.94
C THR A 15 -0.67 5.34 -9.14
N ALA A 16 -0.67 4.98 -7.86
CA ALA A 16 0.53 5.04 -7.01
C ALA A 16 1.68 4.20 -7.57
N VAL A 17 1.38 2.98 -8.05
CA VAL A 17 2.39 2.11 -8.67
C VAL A 17 2.90 2.71 -9.98
N GLN A 18 2.02 3.21 -10.83
CA GLN A 18 2.40 3.88 -12.09
C GLN A 18 3.33 5.06 -11.84
N THR A 19 2.98 5.93 -10.89
CA THR A 19 3.76 7.09 -10.50
C THR A 19 5.13 6.69 -9.94
N GLY A 20 5.16 5.71 -9.04
CA GLY A 20 6.40 5.22 -8.43
C GLY A 20 7.37 4.64 -9.48
N TYR A 21 6.87 3.75 -10.35
CA TYR A 21 7.69 3.16 -11.43
C TYR A 21 8.16 4.21 -12.43
N GLY A 22 7.30 5.14 -12.85
CA GLY A 22 7.66 6.22 -13.78
C GLY A 22 8.78 7.10 -13.25
N ALA A 23 8.80 7.37 -11.94
CA ALA A 23 9.86 8.14 -11.29
C ALA A 23 11.17 7.35 -11.18
N MET A 24 11.12 6.04 -10.85
CA MET A 24 12.30 5.23 -10.60
C MET A 24 12.94 4.68 -11.89
N PHE A 25 12.16 4.54 -12.96
CA PHE A 25 12.61 4.00 -14.25
C PHE A 25 12.21 4.92 -15.42
N PRO A 26 12.69 6.18 -15.48
CA PRO A 26 12.21 7.18 -16.45
C PRO A 26 12.51 6.82 -17.92
N GLN A 27 13.44 5.90 -18.16
CA GLN A 27 13.82 5.45 -19.51
C GLN A 27 13.13 4.16 -19.94
N GLU A 28 12.42 3.49 -19.02
CA GLU A 28 11.75 2.22 -19.29
C GLU A 28 10.25 2.41 -19.57
N ARG A 29 9.67 1.46 -20.29
CA ARG A 29 8.22 1.44 -20.55
C ARG A 29 7.59 0.22 -19.90
N PHE A 30 6.52 0.47 -19.15
CA PHE A 30 5.75 -0.54 -18.45
C PHE A 30 4.29 -0.55 -18.89
N THR A 31 3.69 -1.72 -18.85
CA THR A 31 2.23 -1.90 -18.81
C THR A 31 1.83 -2.27 -17.40
N PHE A 32 0.75 -1.67 -16.92
CA PHE A 32 0.23 -1.91 -15.58
C PHE A 32 -1.17 -2.54 -15.67
N ARG A 33 -1.40 -3.58 -14.87
CA ARG A 33 -2.70 -4.22 -14.76
C ARG A 33 -3.02 -4.52 -13.31
N GLY A 34 -4.17 -4.00 -12.83
CA GLY A 34 -4.73 -4.39 -11.54
C GLY A 34 -5.49 -5.71 -11.66
N ILE A 35 -5.36 -6.57 -10.68
CA ILE A 35 -6.13 -7.80 -10.53
C ILE A 35 -6.65 -7.92 -9.11
N ASP A 36 -7.81 -8.54 -8.95
CA ASP A 36 -8.35 -8.80 -7.63
C ASP A 36 -7.70 -10.03 -7.03
N VAL A 37 -7.13 -9.87 -5.84
CA VAL A 37 -6.50 -10.94 -5.06
C VAL A 37 -6.80 -10.78 -3.58
N LEU A 38 -6.86 -11.89 -2.87
CA LEU A 38 -7.01 -11.89 -1.41
C LEU A 38 -5.72 -11.41 -0.73
N SER A 39 -5.87 -10.67 0.38
CA SER A 39 -4.75 -10.32 1.27
C SER A 39 -4.48 -11.39 2.31
N SER A 40 -5.47 -12.27 2.57
CA SER A 40 -5.43 -13.30 3.61
C SER A 40 -5.16 -12.77 5.03
N VAL A 41 -5.49 -11.51 5.27
CA VAL A 41 -5.49 -10.84 6.57
C VAL A 41 -6.88 -10.23 6.82
N SER A 42 -7.10 -9.62 7.96
CA SER A 42 -8.37 -8.94 8.26
C SER A 42 -8.68 -7.83 7.25
N ALA A 43 -9.96 -7.49 7.09
CA ALA A 43 -10.39 -6.38 6.22
C ALA A 43 -9.74 -5.05 6.63
N GLN A 44 -9.50 -4.87 7.93
CA GLN A 44 -8.74 -3.78 8.51
C GLN A 44 -7.60 -4.35 9.36
N PRO A 45 -6.36 -4.47 8.82
CA PRO A 45 -5.19 -4.89 9.60
C PRO A 45 -4.93 -3.96 10.80
N GLN A 46 -4.71 -4.55 11.96
CA GLN A 46 -4.62 -3.85 13.25
C GLN A 46 -3.18 -3.85 13.82
N SER A 47 -2.20 -4.20 13.00
CA SER A 47 -0.79 -4.13 13.37
C SER A 47 0.11 -3.94 12.15
N ASP A 48 1.33 -3.44 12.39
CA ASP A 48 2.37 -3.31 11.37
C ASP A 48 2.68 -4.66 10.71
N ALA A 49 2.82 -5.71 11.52
CA ALA A 49 3.12 -7.06 11.05
C ALA A 49 2.00 -7.65 10.17
N GLU A 50 0.75 -7.50 10.57
CA GLU A 50 -0.41 -7.95 9.79
C GLU A 50 -0.53 -7.20 8.48
N THR A 51 -0.32 -5.88 8.50
CA THR A 51 -0.35 -5.04 7.30
C THR A 51 0.74 -5.46 6.29
N LEU A 52 1.97 -5.69 6.78
CA LEU A 52 3.06 -6.21 5.94
C LEU A 52 2.72 -7.58 5.36
N GLN A 53 2.14 -8.47 6.18
CA GLN A 53 1.73 -9.80 5.73
C GLN A 53 0.67 -9.71 4.62
N GLY A 54 -0.31 -8.82 4.75
CA GLY A 54 -1.32 -8.58 3.72
C GLY A 54 -0.71 -8.09 2.40
N ALA A 55 0.25 -7.15 2.46
CA ALA A 55 0.96 -6.68 1.26
C ALA A 55 1.77 -7.80 0.60
N LYS A 56 2.48 -8.63 1.39
CA LYS A 56 3.21 -9.80 0.88
C LYS A 56 2.28 -10.79 0.20
N GLN A 57 1.15 -11.11 0.83
CA GLN A 57 0.21 -12.08 0.29
C GLN A 57 -0.42 -11.59 -1.02
N ARG A 58 -0.78 -10.30 -1.12
CA ARG A 58 -1.28 -9.72 -2.38
C ARG A 58 -0.25 -9.82 -3.50
N ALA A 59 1.02 -9.53 -3.25
CA ALA A 59 2.09 -9.65 -4.24
C ALA A 59 2.30 -11.11 -4.67
N ALA A 60 2.30 -12.05 -3.72
CA ALA A 60 2.43 -13.48 -3.99
C ALA A 60 1.25 -14.05 -4.79
N ASN A 61 0.02 -13.73 -4.38
CA ASN A 61 -1.18 -14.16 -5.08
C ASN A 61 -1.27 -13.56 -6.50
N ALA A 62 -0.79 -12.32 -6.68
CA ALA A 62 -0.67 -11.72 -8.01
C ALA A 62 0.35 -12.46 -8.88
N GLN A 63 1.46 -12.90 -8.30
CA GLN A 63 2.47 -13.72 -8.97
C GLN A 63 1.92 -15.09 -9.37
N GLU A 64 1.18 -15.73 -8.49
CA GLU A 64 0.56 -17.04 -8.76
C GLU A 64 -0.48 -16.96 -9.88
N GLN A 65 -1.34 -15.92 -9.88
CA GLN A 65 -2.37 -15.75 -10.91
C GLN A 65 -1.82 -15.33 -12.27
N VAL A 66 -0.69 -14.60 -12.30
CA VAL A 66 -0.09 -14.08 -13.55
C VAL A 66 1.42 -14.30 -13.53
N PRO A 67 1.90 -15.56 -13.61
CA PRO A 67 3.33 -15.87 -13.42
C PRO A 67 4.26 -15.34 -14.54
N GLY A 68 3.70 -14.95 -15.68
CA GLY A 68 4.46 -14.43 -16.83
C GLY A 68 4.76 -12.93 -16.81
N ALA A 69 4.43 -12.20 -15.72
CA ALA A 69 4.75 -10.79 -15.60
C ALA A 69 6.20 -10.57 -15.12
N ASP A 70 6.70 -9.34 -15.27
CA ASP A 70 8.04 -8.97 -14.81
C ASP A 70 8.05 -8.57 -13.32
N PHE A 71 6.94 -7.98 -12.85
CA PHE A 71 6.78 -7.53 -11.47
C PHE A 71 5.37 -7.79 -10.94
N TRP A 72 5.29 -8.00 -9.62
CA TRP A 72 4.04 -8.13 -8.86
C TRP A 72 4.10 -7.23 -7.64
N VAL A 73 3.07 -6.40 -7.49
CA VAL A 73 3.02 -5.40 -6.43
C VAL A 73 1.82 -5.65 -5.53
N GLY A 74 2.08 -5.78 -4.23
CA GLY A 74 1.06 -5.80 -3.19
C GLY A 74 1.11 -4.52 -2.37
N ILE A 75 -0.06 -3.92 -2.14
CA ILE A 75 -0.23 -2.76 -1.26
C ILE A 75 -1.33 -3.07 -0.27
N GLU A 76 -1.03 -2.96 1.02
CA GLU A 76 -2.02 -3.10 2.09
C GLU A 76 -1.95 -1.91 3.04
N GLY A 77 -3.13 -1.37 3.38
CA GLY A 77 -3.28 -0.34 4.41
C GLY A 77 -3.62 -0.97 5.74
N GLY A 78 -3.15 -0.37 6.82
CA GLY A 78 -3.45 -0.83 8.16
C GLY A 78 -3.29 0.27 9.18
N VAL A 79 -3.54 -0.10 10.41
CA VAL A 79 -3.36 0.76 11.59
C VAL A 79 -2.53 0.04 12.63
N ASP A 80 -1.91 0.80 13.51
CA ASP A 80 -1.22 0.28 14.71
C ASP A 80 -1.22 1.33 15.80
N VAL A 81 -1.09 0.94 17.03
CA VAL A 81 -0.96 1.87 18.16
C VAL A 81 0.39 2.55 18.14
N LEU A 82 0.43 3.83 18.52
CA LEU A 82 1.69 4.54 18.68
C LEU A 82 2.49 3.91 19.85
N PRO A 83 3.73 3.47 19.62
CA PRO A 83 4.57 2.93 20.69
C PRO A 83 4.66 3.89 21.88
N GLY A 84 4.30 3.41 23.07
CA GLY A 84 4.29 4.21 24.30
C GLY A 84 3.01 5.06 24.53
N ASN A 85 2.07 5.06 23.58
CA ASN A 85 0.78 5.72 23.75
C ASN A 85 -0.35 4.91 23.09
N SER A 86 -1.00 4.04 23.85
CA SER A 86 -2.07 3.17 23.37
C SER A 86 -3.37 3.90 22.96
N GLU A 87 -3.51 5.18 23.28
CA GLU A 87 -4.68 5.98 22.89
C GLU A 87 -4.56 6.56 21.48
N THR A 88 -3.33 6.57 20.92
CA THR A 88 -3.08 7.09 19.58
C THR A 88 -3.00 5.96 18.56
N LEU A 89 -3.96 5.90 17.64
CA LEU A 89 -3.93 4.98 16.50
C LEU A 89 -3.29 5.66 15.31
N LEU A 90 -2.31 5.00 14.71
CA LEU A 90 -1.61 5.45 13.51
C LEU A 90 -2.13 4.73 12.29
N ALA A 91 -2.27 5.43 11.16
CA ALA A 91 -2.57 4.83 9.86
C ALA A 91 -1.34 4.88 8.95
N PHE A 92 -1.12 3.83 8.16
CA PHE A 92 -0.02 3.68 7.21
C PHE A 92 -0.36 2.61 6.17
N ALA A 93 0.57 2.36 5.24
CA ALA A 93 0.47 1.23 4.31
C ALA A 93 1.84 0.59 4.09
N TRP A 94 1.86 -0.71 3.79
CA TRP A 94 3.00 -1.44 3.28
C TRP A 94 2.89 -1.66 1.77
N VAL A 95 4.02 -1.57 1.11
CA VAL A 95 4.20 -1.91 -0.30
C VAL A 95 5.23 -3.03 -0.38
N VAL A 96 4.91 -4.07 -1.15
CA VAL A 96 5.82 -5.16 -1.48
C VAL A 96 5.89 -5.29 -2.99
N VAL A 97 7.10 -5.35 -3.53
CA VAL A 97 7.38 -5.57 -4.95
C VAL A 97 8.16 -6.87 -5.10
N LEU A 98 7.70 -7.74 -5.99
CA LEU A 98 8.37 -8.98 -6.36
C LEU A 98 8.75 -8.97 -7.83
N SER A 99 9.88 -9.58 -8.16
CA SER A 99 10.23 -10.08 -9.49
C SER A 99 10.66 -11.54 -9.41
N ALA A 100 11.08 -12.14 -10.50
CA ALA A 100 11.61 -13.51 -10.50
C ALA A 100 12.83 -13.68 -9.57
N GLU A 101 13.69 -12.66 -9.48
CA GLU A 101 14.98 -12.75 -8.79
C GLU A 101 15.09 -11.89 -7.54
N GLN A 102 14.29 -10.82 -7.44
CA GLN A 102 14.45 -9.77 -6.44
C GLN A 102 13.14 -9.49 -5.73
N SER A 103 13.24 -9.00 -4.50
CA SER A 103 12.10 -8.43 -3.77
C SER A 103 12.49 -7.14 -3.07
N GLY A 104 11.54 -6.27 -2.88
CA GLY A 104 11.70 -5.06 -2.09
C GLY A 104 10.41 -4.75 -1.33
N CYS A 105 10.55 -4.09 -0.21
CA CYS A 105 9.39 -3.64 0.56
C CYS A 105 9.68 -2.30 1.21
N ALA A 106 8.64 -1.52 1.41
CA ALA A 106 8.70 -0.27 2.16
C ALA A 106 7.35 0.08 2.77
N ARG A 107 7.38 0.88 3.81
CA ARG A 107 6.20 1.42 4.46
C ARG A 107 6.09 2.91 4.16
N THR A 108 4.85 3.42 4.04
CA THR A 108 4.60 4.86 4.05
C THR A 108 5.03 5.48 5.37
N GLY A 109 5.10 6.79 5.46
CA GLY A 109 4.99 7.47 6.75
C GLY A 109 3.74 7.00 7.50
N ALA A 110 3.68 7.26 8.80
CA ALA A 110 2.51 7.01 9.61
C ALA A 110 1.98 8.33 10.17
N PHE A 111 0.67 8.46 10.30
CA PHE A 111 0.03 9.64 10.86
C PHE A 111 -1.06 9.25 11.85
N GLY A 112 -1.25 10.08 12.90
CA GLY A 112 -2.26 9.86 13.93
C GLY A 112 -3.67 10.08 13.39
N LEU A 113 -4.58 9.17 13.73
CA LEU A 113 -5.99 9.30 13.42
C LEU A 113 -6.70 10.16 14.48
N PRO A 114 -7.69 10.98 14.11
CA PRO A 114 -8.54 11.67 15.06
C PRO A 114 -9.27 10.69 15.98
N ALA A 115 -9.46 11.04 17.24
CA ALA A 115 -10.09 10.17 18.23
C ALA A 115 -11.46 9.59 17.80
N PRO A 116 -12.37 10.34 17.12
CA PRO A 116 -13.61 9.77 16.61
C PRO A 116 -13.38 8.65 15.59
N VAL A 117 -12.44 8.82 14.63
CA VAL A 117 -12.09 7.82 13.63
C VAL A 117 -11.44 6.60 14.29
N ALA A 118 -10.45 6.85 15.16
CA ALA A 118 -9.75 5.78 15.88
C ALA A 118 -10.71 4.90 16.70
N LYS A 119 -11.71 5.50 17.35
CA LYS A 119 -12.75 4.79 18.11
C LYS A 119 -13.58 3.86 17.22
N LEU A 120 -13.99 4.31 16.04
CA LEU A 120 -14.76 3.50 15.09
C LEU A 120 -13.92 2.34 14.54
N VAL A 121 -12.66 2.61 14.15
CA VAL A 121 -11.74 1.56 13.69
C VAL A 121 -11.46 0.53 14.78
N SER A 122 -11.26 0.96 16.03
CA SER A 122 -11.07 0.05 17.16
C SER A 122 -12.33 -0.76 17.50
N SER A 123 -13.52 -0.28 17.10
CA SER A 123 -14.77 -1.04 17.24
C SER A 123 -15.03 -2.02 16.10
N GLY A 124 -14.14 -2.11 15.11
CA GLY A 124 -14.18 -3.08 14.03
C GLY A 124 -14.58 -2.53 12.65
N LEU A 125 -14.79 -1.23 12.50
CA LEU A 125 -15.03 -0.64 11.18
C LEU A 125 -13.71 -0.56 10.40
N GLU A 126 -13.81 -0.67 9.08
CA GLU A 126 -12.68 -0.33 8.21
C GLU A 126 -12.43 1.19 8.22
N LEU A 127 -11.17 1.60 8.11
CA LEU A 127 -10.78 3.02 8.15
C LEU A 127 -11.59 3.89 7.15
N GLY A 128 -11.82 3.39 5.93
CA GLY A 128 -12.61 4.12 4.93
C GLY A 128 -14.06 4.35 5.36
N GLU A 129 -14.68 3.38 6.05
CA GLU A 129 -16.05 3.51 6.58
C GLU A 129 -16.10 4.47 7.78
N ALA A 130 -15.07 4.40 8.63
CA ALA A 130 -14.93 5.34 9.75
C ALA A 130 -14.74 6.78 9.26
N ASP A 131 -13.94 6.99 8.21
CA ASP A 131 -13.77 8.30 7.57
C ASP A 131 -15.10 8.84 7.04
N GLU A 132 -15.86 8.00 6.32
CA GLU A 132 -17.16 8.40 5.75
C GLU A 132 -18.14 8.85 6.83
N GLN A 133 -18.18 8.15 7.97
CA GLN A 133 -19.06 8.51 9.08
C GLN A 133 -18.64 9.80 9.81
N VAL A 134 -17.33 10.02 9.97
CA VAL A 134 -16.83 11.18 10.75
C VAL A 134 -16.82 12.46 9.92
N PHE A 135 -16.49 12.34 8.62
CA PHE A 135 -16.33 13.50 7.73
C PHE A 135 -17.54 13.75 6.82
N ASP A 136 -18.62 12.96 6.97
CA ASP A 136 -19.83 13.05 6.13
C ASP A 136 -19.50 13.03 4.63
N THR A 137 -18.65 12.07 4.23
CA THR A 137 -18.18 11.88 2.85
C THR A 137 -18.61 10.52 2.32
N GLN A 138 -18.46 10.31 1.00
CA GLN A 138 -18.71 9.02 0.37
C GLN A 138 -17.52 8.59 -0.50
N GLY A 139 -17.28 7.27 -0.55
CA GLY A 139 -16.25 6.71 -1.44
C GLY A 139 -14.81 6.93 -0.97
N SER A 140 -14.59 7.18 0.32
CA SER A 140 -13.26 7.43 0.91
C SER A 140 -12.21 6.39 0.48
N LYS A 141 -12.60 5.10 0.34
CA LYS A 141 -11.69 4.03 -0.12
C LYS A 141 -11.20 4.20 -1.56
N GLN A 142 -11.96 4.90 -2.42
CA GLN A 142 -11.64 5.12 -3.84
C GLN A 142 -11.06 6.50 -4.12
N HIS A 143 -11.07 7.38 -3.14
CA HIS A 143 -10.53 8.73 -3.16
C HIS A 143 -9.30 8.86 -2.24
N ASN A 144 -9.05 10.07 -1.75
CA ASN A 144 -7.83 10.38 -1.01
C ASN A 144 -7.79 9.80 0.43
N GLY A 145 -8.89 9.19 0.93
CA GLY A 145 -8.96 8.55 2.25
C GLY A 145 -8.57 9.50 3.39
N ALA A 146 -8.28 8.94 4.56
CA ALA A 146 -7.90 9.71 5.74
C ALA A 146 -6.78 10.73 5.50
N VAL A 147 -5.74 10.35 4.76
CA VAL A 147 -4.60 11.26 4.52
C VAL A 147 -5.01 12.51 3.74
N GLY A 148 -5.86 12.37 2.71
CA GLY A 148 -6.36 13.51 1.96
C GLY A 148 -7.30 14.36 2.80
N LEU A 149 -8.28 13.73 3.47
CA LEU A 149 -9.23 14.44 4.34
C LEU A 149 -8.52 15.27 5.42
N LEU A 150 -7.55 14.67 6.10
CA LEU A 150 -6.83 15.31 7.20
C LEU A 150 -5.81 16.38 6.76
N THR A 151 -5.36 16.31 5.51
CA THR A 151 -4.40 17.28 4.95
C THR A 151 -5.06 18.27 3.99
N HIS A 152 -6.39 18.24 3.86
CA HIS A 152 -7.13 19.04 2.88
C HIS A 152 -6.54 18.88 1.46
N ASP A 153 -6.30 17.62 1.08
CA ASP A 153 -5.73 17.20 -0.20
C ASP A 153 -4.32 17.73 -0.54
N VAL A 154 -3.60 18.28 0.43
CA VAL A 154 -2.17 18.59 0.25
C VAL A 154 -1.36 17.31 0.00
N LEU A 155 -1.73 16.21 0.67
CA LEU A 155 -1.23 14.88 0.38
C LEU A 155 -2.36 14.02 -0.17
N THR A 156 -2.23 13.59 -1.41
CA THR A 156 -3.15 12.61 -1.99
C THR A 156 -2.74 11.19 -1.61
N ARG A 157 -3.69 10.27 -1.53
CA ARG A 157 -3.43 8.88 -1.13
C ARG A 157 -2.54 8.15 -2.13
N ASP A 158 -2.69 8.42 -3.42
CA ASP A 158 -1.83 7.87 -4.47
C ASP A 158 -0.40 8.42 -4.37
N GLY A 159 -0.22 9.73 -4.14
CA GLY A 159 1.08 10.34 -3.88
C GLY A 159 1.76 9.78 -2.63
N PHE A 160 1.00 9.61 -1.55
CA PHE A 160 1.48 9.02 -0.30
C PHE A 160 1.96 7.56 -0.48
N TYR A 161 1.23 6.76 -1.26
CA TYR A 161 1.65 5.40 -1.59
C TYR A 161 2.79 5.36 -2.61
N ALA A 162 2.82 6.29 -3.58
CA ALA A 162 3.86 6.34 -4.60
C ALA A 162 5.26 6.47 -4.00
N GLN A 163 5.42 7.23 -2.92
CA GLN A 163 6.69 7.31 -2.20
C GLN A 163 7.13 5.95 -1.65
N ALA A 164 6.24 5.18 -1.06
CA ALA A 164 6.55 3.85 -0.58
C ALA A 164 6.86 2.86 -1.73
N VAL A 165 6.18 3.00 -2.88
CA VAL A 165 6.52 2.25 -4.10
C VAL A 165 7.96 2.57 -4.55
N GLN A 166 8.35 3.84 -4.58
CA GLN A 166 9.71 4.25 -4.92
C GLN A 166 10.75 3.61 -3.99
N LEU A 167 10.49 3.67 -2.68
CA LEU A 167 11.38 3.05 -1.68
C LEU A 167 11.46 1.52 -1.83
N ALA A 168 10.34 0.86 -2.12
CA ALA A 168 10.30 -0.59 -2.36
C ALA A 168 11.05 -0.99 -3.64
N LEU A 169 11.24 -0.06 -4.59
CA LEU A 169 11.97 -0.29 -5.83
C LEU A 169 13.50 -0.10 -5.69
N ILE A 170 14.01 0.39 -4.57
CA ILE A 170 15.46 0.61 -4.34
C ILE A 170 16.30 -0.65 -4.66
N PRO A 171 15.94 -1.87 -4.25
CA PRO A 171 16.73 -3.07 -4.59
C PRO A 171 16.81 -3.34 -6.08
N PHE A 172 15.82 -2.94 -6.86
CA PHE A 172 15.73 -3.20 -8.30
C PHE A 172 16.60 -2.26 -9.14
N ILE A 173 16.85 -1.04 -8.65
CA ILE A 173 17.77 -0.10 -9.30
C ILE A 173 19.22 -0.25 -8.81
N ASN A 174 19.43 -1.01 -7.72
CA ASN A 174 20.76 -1.27 -7.14
C ASN A 174 20.97 -2.77 -6.90
N PRO A 175 20.73 -3.65 -7.89
CA PRO A 175 20.68 -5.10 -7.66
C PRO A 175 22.01 -5.68 -7.12
N GLN A 176 23.13 -5.03 -7.38
CA GLN A 176 24.45 -5.43 -6.88
C GLN A 176 24.65 -5.21 -5.38
N LEU A 177 23.83 -4.37 -4.74
CA LEU A 177 23.90 -4.06 -3.31
C LEU A 177 22.96 -4.93 -2.47
N TYR A 178 22.06 -5.66 -3.11
CA TYR A 178 21.04 -6.45 -2.41
C TYR A 178 21.16 -7.92 -2.76
N SER A 179 21.15 -8.78 -1.75
CA SER A 179 21.10 -10.23 -1.94
C SER A 179 19.77 -10.66 -2.56
N LYS A 180 19.82 -11.68 -3.43
CA LYS A 180 18.63 -12.21 -4.10
C LYS A 180 17.60 -12.70 -3.08
N ARG A 181 16.38 -12.16 -3.14
CA ARG A 181 15.17 -12.44 -2.34
C ARG A 181 15.35 -12.46 -0.81
N LEU A 182 14.64 -11.59 -0.15
CA LEU A 182 14.22 -11.81 1.24
C LEU A 182 13.29 -13.05 1.25
N ARG A 183 13.73 -14.11 1.91
CA ARG A 183 12.91 -15.32 2.14
C ARG A 183 11.82 -15.03 3.18
#